data_ffe5bfa77ed85a1aafdb2147a1e540e7
#
_entry.id   ffe5bfa77ed85a1aafdb2147a1e540e7
#
_cell.length_a   1.000
_cell.length_b   1.000
_cell.length_c   1.000
_cell.angle_alpha   90.00
_cell.angle_beta   90.00
_cell.angle_gamma   90.00
#
_symmetry.space_group_name_H-M   'P 1'
#
loop_
_entity.id
_entity.type
_entity.pdbx_description
1 polymer ?
#
loop_
_entity_poly.entity_id
_entity_poly.type
_entity_poly.pdbx_seq_one_letter_code
_entity_poly.pdbx_strand_id
1 'polypeptide(L)'
;MGGIKEKSAGALARLGKYKYALLVLLLGVVLLLLPSGGKAAKAETPAAQDAGQQEMAEDAAALQAQLGKLLSQIQGAGEVEVILTLRTGTQYVYQTDVTQEERGGEDDPQSSVTRETVLAASGSGQQQAVVTQTIYPTYRGAVVISQGADQPQVKLDLVCAVSSLTGLSADKITVVKMKEQ
;
A
#
# COMPACT_ATOMS: atom_id res chain seq x y z
N MET A 1 34.13 -26.23 -55.34
CA MET A 1 33.09 -25.83 -54.36
C MET A 1 31.96 -26.79 -54.51
N GLY A 2 31.85 -27.82 -53.67
CA GLY A 2 30.79 -28.82 -53.75
C GLY A 2 31.13 -29.97 -52.82
N GLY A 3 30.52 -30.04 -51.68
CA GLY A 3 30.80 -31.18 -50.81
C GLY A 3 30.17 -31.15 -49.41
N ILE A 4 29.00 -30.56 -49.23
CA ILE A 4 28.30 -30.58 -47.94
C ILE A 4 26.84 -31.03 -48.00
N LYS A 5 26.31 -31.45 -49.18
CA LYS A 5 24.91 -31.78 -49.36
C LYS A 5 24.59 -33.30 -49.38
N GLU A 6 25.58 -34.17 -49.30
CA GLU A 6 25.30 -35.63 -49.46
C GLU A 6 25.33 -36.46 -48.16
N LYS A 7 25.68 -35.87 -47.03
CA LYS A 7 25.72 -36.65 -45.77
C LYS A 7 24.41 -36.60 -44.96
N SER A 8 23.45 -35.76 -45.31
CA SER A 8 22.20 -35.61 -44.55
C SER A 8 21.08 -36.59 -45.00
N ALA A 9 21.17 -37.14 -46.23
CA ALA A 9 20.12 -38.02 -46.77
C ALA A 9 20.18 -39.46 -46.21
N GLY A 10 21.34 -39.94 -45.79
CA GLY A 10 21.49 -41.29 -45.24
C GLY A 10 21.05 -41.42 -43.76
N ALA A 11 21.02 -40.37 -43.02
CA ALA A 11 20.60 -40.38 -41.64
C ALA A 11 19.07 -40.40 -41.47
N LEU A 12 18.35 -39.78 -42.42
CA LEU A 12 16.88 -39.70 -42.42
C LEU A 12 16.22 -41.05 -42.76
N ALA A 13 16.86 -41.91 -43.54
CA ALA A 13 16.30 -43.21 -43.93
C ALA A 13 16.29 -44.25 -42.80
N ARG A 14 17.20 -44.12 -41.79
CA ARG A 14 17.22 -44.98 -40.59
C ARG A 14 16.27 -44.52 -39.50
N LEU A 15 15.74 -43.28 -39.60
CA LEU A 15 14.83 -42.71 -38.61
C LEU A 15 13.38 -43.14 -38.78
N GLY A 16 13.05 -43.91 -39.85
CA GLY A 16 11.69 -44.37 -40.12
C GLY A 16 11.06 -45.21 -39.01
N LYS A 17 11.89 -45.93 -38.23
CA LYS A 17 11.40 -46.68 -37.07
C LYS A 17 11.21 -45.82 -35.80
N TYR A 18 11.84 -44.67 -35.75
CA TYR A 18 11.81 -43.79 -34.56
C TYR A 18 11.06 -42.50 -34.83
N LYS A 19 10.31 -42.39 -35.95
CA LYS A 19 9.54 -41.21 -36.31
C LYS A 19 8.59 -40.76 -35.21
N TYR A 20 7.99 -41.67 -34.46
CA TYR A 20 7.11 -41.37 -33.34
C TYR A 20 7.92 -40.91 -32.12
N ALA A 21 9.08 -41.52 -31.84
CA ALA A 21 9.96 -41.09 -30.76
C ALA A 21 10.54 -39.72 -31.05
N LEU A 22 10.90 -39.41 -32.28
CA LEU A 22 11.41 -38.09 -32.69
C LEU A 22 10.30 -37.03 -32.65
N LEU A 23 9.05 -37.41 -32.99
CA LEU A 23 7.89 -36.53 -32.88
C LEU A 23 7.57 -36.20 -31.41
N VAL A 24 7.65 -37.19 -30.51
CA VAL A 24 7.46 -36.98 -29.06
C VAL A 24 8.60 -36.13 -28.47
N LEU A 25 9.83 -36.36 -28.91
CA LEU A 25 10.98 -35.57 -28.49
C LEU A 25 10.85 -34.13 -28.98
N LEU A 26 10.44 -33.92 -30.24
CA LEU A 26 10.22 -32.60 -30.82
C LEU A 26 9.05 -31.90 -30.13
N LEU A 27 7.97 -32.62 -29.83
CA LEU A 27 6.85 -32.09 -29.03
C LEU A 27 7.31 -31.68 -27.62
N GLY A 28 8.17 -32.50 -26.99
CA GLY A 28 8.75 -32.15 -25.66
C GLY A 28 9.61 -30.91 -25.70
N VAL A 29 10.46 -30.75 -26.74
CA VAL A 29 11.28 -29.55 -26.93
C VAL A 29 10.42 -28.32 -27.23
N VAL A 30 9.37 -28.46 -28.03
CA VAL A 30 8.41 -27.37 -28.28
C VAL A 30 7.69 -26.99 -26.99
N LEU A 31 7.30 -27.96 -26.17
CA LEU A 31 6.67 -27.70 -24.85
C LEU A 31 7.62 -27.02 -23.89
N LEU A 32 8.92 -27.26 -24.01
CA LEU A 32 9.96 -26.66 -23.18
C LEU A 32 10.36 -25.26 -23.66
N LEU A 33 10.18 -24.99 -24.97
CA LEU A 33 10.38 -23.68 -25.59
C LEU A 33 9.12 -22.80 -25.59
N LEU A 34 7.91 -23.38 -25.41
CA LEU A 34 6.78 -22.55 -25.04
C LEU A 34 7.11 -21.93 -23.69
N PRO A 35 7.08 -20.57 -23.59
CA PRO A 35 7.12 -19.95 -22.27
C PRO A 35 5.94 -20.54 -21.52
N SER A 36 6.26 -21.46 -20.64
CA SER A 36 5.31 -22.08 -19.74
C SER A 36 4.63 -20.95 -19.03
N GLY A 37 3.38 -20.65 -19.45
CA GLY A 37 2.46 -19.82 -18.68
C GLY A 37 2.06 -20.55 -17.40
N GLY A 38 3.02 -21.25 -16.79
CA GLY A 38 2.95 -21.56 -15.40
C GLY A 38 2.83 -20.21 -14.71
N LYS A 39 1.63 -19.90 -14.20
CA LYS A 39 1.52 -19.04 -13.04
C LYS A 39 2.60 -19.53 -12.10
N ALA A 40 3.80 -18.94 -12.20
CA ALA A 40 4.66 -18.86 -11.04
C ALA A 40 3.68 -18.41 -9.98
N ALA A 41 3.48 -19.22 -8.96
CA ALA A 41 2.90 -18.75 -7.74
C ALA A 41 3.74 -17.53 -7.40
N LYS A 42 3.25 -16.38 -7.85
CA LYS A 42 3.70 -15.08 -7.44
C LYS A 42 3.55 -15.23 -5.95
N ALA A 43 4.68 -15.38 -5.25
CA ALA A 43 4.68 -15.23 -3.82
C ALA A 43 3.79 -14.02 -3.62
N GLU A 44 2.66 -14.22 -2.97
CA GLU A 44 1.75 -13.16 -2.62
C GLU A 44 2.55 -12.22 -1.72
N THR A 45 3.30 -11.35 -2.35
CA THR A 45 3.61 -10.07 -1.76
C THR A 45 2.25 -9.48 -1.47
N PRO A 46 1.94 -9.18 -0.22
CA PRO A 46 0.60 -8.79 0.17
C PRO A 46 0.19 -7.53 -0.58
N ALA A 47 -0.49 -7.71 -1.70
CA ALA A 47 -1.09 -6.63 -2.50
C ALA A 47 -2.09 -5.80 -1.67
N ALA A 48 -2.52 -6.32 -0.54
CA ALA A 48 -3.34 -5.62 0.43
C ALA A 48 -2.60 -4.50 1.18
N GLN A 49 -1.27 -4.57 1.30
CA GLN A 49 -0.49 -3.51 1.95
C GLN A 49 -0.23 -2.33 1.01
N ASP A 50 -0.06 -2.57 -0.29
CA ASP A 50 0.14 -1.52 -1.28
C ASP A 50 -1.14 -0.72 -1.55
N ALA A 51 -2.29 -1.37 -1.61
CA ALA A 51 -3.57 -0.68 -1.80
C ALA A 51 -3.90 0.28 -0.64
N GLY A 52 -3.70 -0.17 0.60
CA GLY A 52 -3.94 0.68 1.76
C GLY A 52 -2.96 1.86 1.90
N GLN A 53 -1.72 1.71 1.40
CA GLN A 53 -0.75 2.81 1.39
C GLN A 53 -1.05 3.84 0.31
N GLN A 54 -1.57 3.42 -0.84
CA GLN A 54 -1.98 4.32 -1.92
C GLN A 54 -3.22 5.13 -1.53
N GLU A 55 -4.25 4.52 -0.97
CA GLU A 55 -5.43 5.24 -0.47
C GLU A 55 -5.06 6.27 0.60
N MET A 56 -4.20 5.92 1.57
CA MET A 56 -3.74 6.87 2.58
C MET A 56 -2.92 8.04 1.99
N ALA A 57 -2.17 7.81 0.93
CA ALA A 57 -1.41 8.85 0.27
C ALA A 57 -2.32 9.80 -0.53
N GLU A 58 -3.35 9.28 -1.18
CA GLU A 58 -4.34 10.07 -1.91
C GLU A 58 -5.19 10.93 -0.97
N ASP A 59 -5.66 10.37 0.13
CA ASP A 59 -6.43 11.10 1.16
C ASP A 59 -5.59 12.22 1.79
N ALA A 60 -4.31 11.95 2.06
CA ALA A 60 -3.40 12.96 2.60
C ALA A 60 -3.15 14.08 1.59
N ALA A 61 -2.97 13.78 0.31
CA ALA A 61 -2.77 14.77 -0.74
C ALA A 61 -4.03 15.65 -0.95
N ALA A 62 -5.21 15.03 -0.93
CA ALA A 62 -6.47 15.76 -1.03
C ALA A 62 -6.66 16.74 0.14
N LEU A 63 -6.37 16.29 1.36
CA LEU A 63 -6.45 17.15 2.54
C LEU A 63 -5.44 18.30 2.49
N GLN A 64 -4.20 18.05 2.06
CA GLN A 64 -3.18 19.10 1.89
C GLN A 64 -3.63 20.16 0.87
N ALA A 65 -4.21 19.73 -0.25
CA ALA A 65 -4.74 20.65 -1.25
C ALA A 65 -5.94 21.47 -0.72
N GLN A 66 -6.82 20.88 0.07
CA GLN A 66 -7.94 21.58 0.70
C GLN A 66 -7.45 22.60 1.73
N LEU A 67 -6.48 22.22 2.57
CA LEU A 67 -5.86 23.12 3.54
C LEU A 67 -5.18 24.30 2.83
N GLY A 68 -4.41 24.05 1.77
CA GLY A 68 -3.79 25.11 0.99
C GLY A 68 -4.81 26.14 0.47
N LYS A 69 -5.92 25.65 -0.08
CA LYS A 69 -7.03 26.52 -0.56
C LYS A 69 -7.70 27.33 0.57
N LEU A 70 -7.89 26.72 1.74
CA LEU A 70 -8.47 27.44 2.89
C LEU A 70 -7.53 28.49 3.44
N LEU A 71 -6.26 28.15 3.58
CA LEU A 71 -5.24 29.05 4.11
C LEU A 71 -4.91 30.20 3.16
N SER A 72 -5.04 30.01 1.86
CA SER A 72 -4.87 31.09 0.88
C SER A 72 -5.96 32.17 0.96
N GLN A 73 -7.09 31.91 1.65
CA GLN A 73 -8.13 32.90 1.91
C GLN A 73 -7.80 33.84 3.09
N ILE A 74 -6.74 33.55 3.83
CA ILE A 74 -6.28 34.43 4.91
C ILE A 74 -5.70 35.70 4.27
N GLN A 75 -6.14 36.85 4.78
CA GLN A 75 -5.72 38.14 4.23
C GLN A 75 -4.19 38.29 4.31
N GLY A 76 -3.58 38.54 3.17
CA GLY A 76 -2.15 38.70 3.05
C GLY A 76 -1.35 37.40 2.90
N ALA A 77 -1.97 36.23 3.00
CA ALA A 77 -1.26 34.96 2.86
C ALA A 77 -0.82 34.69 1.40
N GLY A 78 -1.63 35.15 0.41
CA GLY A 78 -1.37 34.87 -1.00
C GLY A 78 -1.53 33.39 -1.33
N GLU A 79 -0.71 32.89 -2.22
CA GLU A 79 -0.65 31.46 -2.53
C GLU A 79 -0.04 30.69 -1.37
N VAL A 80 -0.67 29.56 -1.01
CA VAL A 80 -0.25 28.73 0.12
C VAL A 80 -0.20 27.27 -0.29
N GLU A 81 0.94 26.65 -0.05
CA GLU A 81 1.13 25.21 -0.11
C GLU A 81 1.32 24.64 1.28
N VAL A 82 0.74 23.46 1.52
CA VAL A 82 0.82 22.78 2.82
C VAL A 82 1.32 21.36 2.62
N ILE A 83 2.33 21.00 3.39
CA ILE A 83 2.85 19.63 3.46
C ILE A 83 2.65 19.13 4.88
N LEU A 84 1.90 18.04 5.04
CA LEU A 84 1.66 17.38 6.31
C LEU A 84 2.47 16.09 6.39
N THR A 85 3.17 15.88 7.49
CA THR A 85 3.83 14.61 7.79
C THR A 85 2.97 13.82 8.76
N LEU A 86 2.53 12.64 8.34
CA LEU A 86 1.76 11.72 9.18
C LEU A 86 2.64 11.10 10.27
N ARG A 87 2.06 10.92 11.44
CA ARG A 87 2.61 10.09 12.51
C ARG A 87 2.03 8.66 12.41
N THR A 88 0.71 8.57 12.28
CA THR A 88 -0.03 7.33 12.10
C THR A 88 -1.10 7.55 11.04
N GLY A 89 -1.30 6.56 10.17
CA GLY A 89 -2.43 6.53 9.24
C GLY A 89 -3.74 6.16 9.94
N THR A 90 -4.80 6.07 9.16
CA THR A 90 -6.09 5.57 9.62
C THR A 90 -5.94 4.14 10.14
N GLN A 91 -6.51 3.86 11.31
CA GLN A 91 -6.51 2.53 11.92
C GLN A 91 -7.95 2.07 12.11
N TYR A 92 -8.21 0.81 11.77
CA TYR A 92 -9.50 0.17 11.99
C TYR A 92 -9.37 -0.78 13.18
N VAL A 93 -10.23 -0.59 14.16
CA VAL A 93 -10.36 -1.51 15.30
C VAL A 93 -11.49 -2.48 14.98
N TYR A 94 -11.14 -3.76 14.94
CA TYR A 94 -12.10 -4.81 14.65
C TYR A 94 -12.69 -5.40 15.94
N GLN A 95 -13.94 -5.86 15.84
CA GLN A 95 -14.56 -6.61 16.92
C GLN A 95 -13.82 -7.94 17.11
N THR A 96 -13.43 -8.21 18.35
CA THR A 96 -12.81 -9.48 18.75
C THR A 96 -13.62 -10.13 19.86
N ASP A 97 -13.86 -11.43 19.72
CA ASP A 97 -14.32 -12.28 20.80
C ASP A 97 -13.12 -12.78 21.60
N VAL A 98 -13.20 -12.66 22.91
CA VAL A 98 -12.14 -13.07 23.83
C VAL A 98 -12.69 -14.19 24.71
N THR A 99 -12.16 -15.39 24.55
CA THR A 99 -12.45 -16.53 25.40
C THR A 99 -11.26 -16.74 26.34
N GLN A 100 -11.51 -16.60 27.63
CA GLN A 100 -10.53 -16.87 28.67
C GLN A 100 -10.91 -18.20 29.37
N GLU A 101 -10.01 -19.16 29.28
CA GLU A 101 -10.13 -20.42 29.99
C GLU A 101 -9.08 -20.48 31.11
N GLU A 102 -9.53 -20.64 32.34
CA GLU A 102 -8.69 -20.89 33.49
C GLU A 102 -8.78 -22.36 33.83
N ARG A 103 -7.66 -23.08 33.74
CA ARG A 103 -7.51 -24.47 34.13
C ARG A 103 -6.41 -24.60 35.14
N GLY A 104 -6.66 -25.30 36.20
CA GLY A 104 -5.64 -25.58 37.21
C GLY A 104 -6.20 -25.49 38.62
N GLY A 105 -5.56 -26.20 39.53
CA GLY A 105 -5.81 -26.08 40.98
C GLY A 105 -4.97 -24.96 41.58
N GLU A 106 -5.07 -24.81 42.90
CA GLU A 106 -4.36 -23.75 43.67
C GLU A 106 -2.86 -23.76 43.51
N ASP A 107 -2.24 -24.88 43.06
CA ASP A 107 -0.79 -25.07 42.96
C ASP A 107 -0.23 -24.84 41.53
N ASP A 108 -1.07 -24.82 40.47
CA ASP A 108 -0.61 -24.59 39.08
C ASP A 108 -1.73 -23.95 38.23
N PRO A 109 -1.92 -22.63 38.31
CA PRO A 109 -2.92 -21.92 37.53
C PRO A 109 -2.45 -21.76 36.07
N GLN A 110 -3.15 -22.43 35.14
CA GLN A 110 -2.95 -22.24 33.69
C GLN A 110 -4.09 -21.36 33.16
N SER A 111 -3.72 -20.21 32.58
CA SER A 111 -4.66 -19.32 31.90
C SER A 111 -4.39 -19.34 30.41
N SER A 112 -5.42 -19.62 29.62
CA SER A 112 -5.38 -19.56 28.15
C SER A 112 -6.34 -18.47 27.67
N VAL A 113 -5.84 -17.53 26.84
CA VAL A 113 -6.65 -16.47 26.26
C VAL A 113 -6.66 -16.64 24.74
N THR A 114 -7.83 -16.96 24.20
CA THR A 114 -8.07 -17.04 22.75
C THR A 114 -8.79 -15.78 22.28
N ARG A 115 -8.26 -15.13 21.23
CA ARG A 115 -8.89 -13.97 20.61
C ARG A 115 -9.20 -14.28 19.15
N GLU A 116 -10.48 -14.13 18.78
CA GLU A 116 -10.95 -14.34 17.41
C GLU A 116 -11.60 -13.08 16.88
N THR A 117 -11.28 -12.70 15.63
CA THR A 117 -11.94 -11.57 14.98
C THR A 117 -13.34 -11.97 14.54
N VAL A 118 -14.34 -11.18 14.92
CA VAL A 118 -15.73 -11.41 14.51
C VAL A 118 -15.90 -11.07 13.04
N LEU A 119 -16.37 -12.06 12.27
CA LEU A 119 -16.66 -11.91 10.86
C LEU A 119 -18.16 -11.85 10.64
N ALA A 120 -18.64 -10.82 9.95
CA ALA A 120 -20.02 -10.71 9.50
C ALA A 120 -20.15 -11.23 8.07
N ALA A 121 -21.21 -12.00 7.80
CA ALA A 121 -21.54 -12.43 6.45
C ALA A 121 -22.07 -11.23 5.64
N SER A 122 -21.41 -10.89 4.56
CA SER A 122 -21.92 -9.96 3.55
C SER A 122 -22.76 -10.74 2.54
N GLY A 123 -23.88 -10.18 2.09
CA GLY A 123 -24.92 -10.85 1.28
C GLY A 123 -24.49 -11.60 0.01
N SER A 124 -23.21 -11.60 -0.33
CA SER A 124 -22.59 -12.32 -1.45
C SER A 124 -21.80 -13.57 -1.02
N GLY A 125 -21.94 -14.03 0.22
CA GLY A 125 -21.18 -15.17 0.75
C GLY A 125 -19.74 -14.83 1.18
N GLN A 126 -19.34 -13.57 1.08
CA GLN A 126 -18.07 -13.08 1.61
C GLN A 126 -18.19 -12.76 3.09
N GLN A 127 -17.14 -13.06 3.83
CA GLN A 127 -17.03 -12.68 5.23
C GLN A 127 -16.18 -11.42 5.35
N GLN A 128 -16.67 -10.45 6.13
CA GLN A 128 -15.97 -9.21 6.39
C GLN A 128 -15.82 -8.98 7.89
N ALA A 129 -14.64 -8.53 8.31
CA ALA A 129 -14.40 -8.19 9.69
C ALA A 129 -15.25 -6.98 10.12
N VAL A 130 -15.86 -7.07 11.28
CA VAL A 130 -16.69 -5.98 11.82
C VAL A 130 -15.79 -4.90 12.39
N VAL A 131 -15.82 -3.71 11.79
CA VAL A 131 -15.11 -2.53 12.30
C VAL A 131 -15.95 -1.90 13.42
N THR A 132 -15.38 -1.79 14.61
CA THR A 132 -16.03 -1.17 15.78
C THR A 132 -15.64 0.28 15.96
N GLN A 133 -14.42 0.65 15.54
CA GLN A 133 -13.90 1.99 15.67
C GLN A 133 -12.93 2.31 14.52
N THR A 134 -13.03 3.51 13.99
CA THR A 134 -12.04 4.08 13.07
C THR A 134 -11.27 5.17 13.81
N ILE A 135 -9.95 5.01 13.92
CA ILE A 135 -9.06 6.01 14.49
C ILE A 135 -8.50 6.82 13.32
N TYR A 136 -8.77 8.12 13.32
CA TYR A 136 -8.32 9.03 12.28
C TYR A 136 -6.80 9.26 12.33
N PRO A 137 -6.18 9.64 11.21
CA PRO A 137 -4.75 9.87 11.13
C PRO A 137 -4.31 10.98 12.08
N THR A 138 -3.11 10.82 12.64
CA THR A 138 -2.47 11.87 13.44
C THR A 138 -1.24 12.39 12.70
N TYR A 139 -0.97 13.69 12.88
CA TYR A 139 0.13 14.36 12.20
C TYR A 139 1.34 14.52 13.13
N ARG A 140 2.53 14.49 12.54
CA ARG A 140 3.80 14.68 13.24
C ARG A 140 4.28 16.12 13.13
N GLY A 141 4.03 16.78 12.02
CA GLY A 141 4.44 18.14 11.73
C GLY A 141 3.83 18.65 10.44
N ALA A 142 3.92 19.95 10.23
CA ALA A 142 3.46 20.65 9.07
C ALA A 142 4.50 21.67 8.57
N VAL A 143 4.63 21.77 7.26
CA VAL A 143 5.36 22.86 6.60
C VAL A 143 4.36 23.63 5.75
N VAL A 144 4.30 24.93 5.92
CA VAL A 144 3.44 25.84 5.17
C VAL A 144 4.34 26.78 4.37
N ILE A 145 4.16 26.81 3.08
CA ILE A 145 4.86 27.70 2.15
C ILE A 145 3.86 28.74 1.70
N SER A 146 4.09 30.02 2.00
CA SER A 146 3.15 31.11 1.70
C SER A 146 3.88 32.33 1.13
N GLN A 147 3.25 33.02 0.20
CA GLN A 147 3.80 34.27 -0.36
C GLN A 147 3.90 35.37 0.70
N GLY A 148 2.91 35.44 1.61
CA GLY A 148 2.86 36.46 2.66
C GLY A 148 3.56 36.11 3.96
N ALA A 149 4.35 35.05 4.00
CA ALA A 149 5.02 34.57 5.21
C ALA A 149 6.12 35.49 5.75
N ASP A 150 6.49 36.57 5.05
CA ASP A 150 7.37 37.62 5.54
C ASP A 150 6.67 38.56 6.55
N GLN A 151 5.32 38.63 6.53
CA GLN A 151 4.56 39.41 7.47
C GLN A 151 4.34 38.60 8.77
N PRO A 152 4.80 39.10 9.94
CA PRO A 152 4.69 38.35 11.20
C PRO A 152 3.25 37.99 11.58
N GLN A 153 2.28 38.86 11.26
CA GLN A 153 0.87 38.61 11.54
C GLN A 153 0.34 37.45 10.72
N VAL A 154 0.60 37.44 9.41
CA VAL A 154 0.19 36.37 8.49
C VAL A 154 0.79 35.04 8.93
N LYS A 155 2.07 35.06 9.30
CA LYS A 155 2.75 33.88 9.79
C LYS A 155 2.07 33.31 11.04
N LEU A 156 1.70 34.17 11.98
CA LEU A 156 0.99 33.78 13.21
C LEU A 156 -0.38 33.20 12.88
N ASP A 157 -1.15 33.87 12.01
CA ASP A 157 -2.49 33.44 11.61
C ASP A 157 -2.45 32.06 10.91
N LEU A 158 -1.47 31.84 10.05
CA LEU A 158 -1.23 30.54 9.41
C LEU A 158 -0.91 29.45 10.43
N VAL A 159 -0.02 29.71 11.40
CA VAL A 159 0.31 28.75 12.45
C VAL A 159 -0.92 28.43 13.30
N CYS A 160 -1.70 29.43 13.71
CA CYS A 160 -2.92 29.24 14.50
C CYS A 160 -3.98 28.43 13.74
N ALA A 161 -4.19 28.75 12.45
CA ALA A 161 -5.14 28.05 11.61
C ALA A 161 -4.76 26.56 11.42
N VAL A 162 -3.50 26.29 11.07
CA VAL A 162 -3.01 24.90 10.90
C VAL A 162 -3.07 24.14 12.22
N SER A 163 -2.68 24.76 13.32
CA SER A 163 -2.76 24.16 14.67
C SER A 163 -4.18 23.74 15.01
N SER A 164 -5.16 24.61 14.76
CA SER A 164 -6.57 24.34 15.05
C SER A 164 -7.16 23.24 14.18
N LEU A 165 -6.72 23.12 12.92
CA LEU A 165 -7.23 22.13 11.95
C LEU A 165 -6.58 20.76 12.13
N THR A 166 -5.31 20.71 12.52
CA THR A 166 -4.53 19.47 12.56
C THR A 166 -4.28 18.95 13.97
N GLY A 167 -4.52 19.76 15.00
CA GLY A 167 -4.16 19.46 16.38
C GLY A 167 -2.65 19.50 16.66
N LEU A 168 -1.85 20.01 15.72
CA LEU A 168 -0.42 20.19 15.91
C LEU A 168 -0.12 21.39 16.84
N SER A 169 0.83 21.22 17.73
CA SER A 169 1.38 22.35 18.49
C SER A 169 2.23 23.26 17.59
N ALA A 170 2.27 24.55 17.89
CA ALA A 170 2.94 25.57 17.08
C ALA A 170 4.44 25.29 16.82
N ASP A 171 5.11 24.60 17.75
CA ASP A 171 6.51 24.16 17.61
C ASP A 171 6.74 23.14 16.48
N LYS A 172 5.69 22.48 16.03
CA LYS A 172 5.72 21.47 14.95
C LYS A 172 5.23 22.01 13.61
N ILE A 173 4.92 23.29 13.55
CA ILE A 173 4.45 23.97 12.35
C ILE A 173 5.53 24.97 11.92
N THR A 174 6.05 24.78 10.72
CA THR A 174 7.04 25.69 10.14
C THR A 174 6.41 26.45 8.98
N VAL A 175 6.43 27.79 9.06
CA VAL A 175 5.94 28.66 7.97
C VAL A 175 7.12 29.36 7.32
N VAL A 176 7.26 29.16 6.00
CA VAL A 176 8.34 29.71 5.19
C VAL A 176 7.82 30.54 4.02
N LYS A 177 8.59 31.53 3.59
CA LYS A 177 8.22 32.36 2.44
C LYS A 177 8.35 31.56 1.15
N MET A 178 7.37 31.68 0.28
CA MET A 178 7.41 31.15 -1.08
C MET A 178 8.43 31.92 -1.92
N LYS A 179 9.16 31.22 -2.77
CA LYS A 179 10.07 31.85 -3.72
C LYS A 179 9.26 32.58 -4.78
N GLU A 180 9.61 33.81 -5.05
CA GLU A 180 9.08 34.57 -6.18
C GLU A 180 9.53 33.89 -7.50
N GLN A 181 8.56 33.65 -8.38
CA GLN A 181 8.83 33.09 -9.72
C GLN A 181 9.16 34.19 -10.70
#